data_9b8d34a6731e3200fdb6784e87867b4f
#
_entry.id   9b8d34a6731e3200fdb6784e87867b4f
#
_cell.length_a   1.000
_cell.length_b   1.000
_cell.length_c   1.000
_cell.angle_alpha   90.00
_cell.angle_beta   90.00
_cell.angle_gamma   90.00
#
_symmetry.space_group_name_H-M   'P 1'
#
loop_
_entity.id
_entity.type
_entity.pdbx_description
1 polymer ?
#
loop_
_entity_poly.entity_id
_entity_poly.type
_entity_poly.pdbx_seq_one_letter_code
_entity_poly.pdbx_strand_id
1 'polypeptide(L)'
;PDADRCADMQDAIEARLATAGFVHYETSAFAQAGRQCRHNLNYWTFGDYLGIGAGAHGKLTLHDRVLRQMRWKQPKQYLAKVAEASPIHEEFAVAVDELPFEFMMNALRLNQGFDASLFEVRTALPLINIEGTLRQAERDGMIARREAFDGDAVDRAVVQRDAQVHPLPERNGMDHRLHLLVE
;
A
#
# COMPACT_ATOMS: atom_id res chain seq x y z
N PRO A 1 -7.57 -23.60 10.01
CA PRO A 1 -7.79 -24.21 8.70
C PRO A 1 -6.46 -24.32 7.96
N ASP A 2 -6.33 -25.33 7.09
CA ASP A 2 -5.23 -25.41 6.14
C ASP A 2 -5.36 -24.32 5.05
N ALA A 3 -4.34 -24.18 4.21
CA ALA A 3 -4.30 -23.14 3.19
C ALA A 3 -5.45 -23.27 2.16
N ASP A 4 -5.76 -24.51 1.74
CA ASP A 4 -6.81 -24.76 0.76
C ASP A 4 -8.19 -24.36 1.31
N ARG A 5 -8.48 -24.71 2.55
CA ARG A 5 -9.71 -24.30 3.21
C ARG A 5 -9.82 -22.79 3.43
N CYS A 6 -8.68 -22.11 3.67
CA CYS A 6 -8.66 -20.64 3.73
C CYS A 6 -8.98 -20.03 2.37
N ALA A 7 -8.44 -20.59 1.28
CA ALA A 7 -8.74 -20.17 -0.09
C ALA A 7 -10.22 -20.36 -0.43
N ASP A 8 -10.78 -21.55 -0.16
CA ASP A 8 -12.21 -21.83 -0.37
C ASP A 8 -13.12 -20.84 0.40
N MET A 9 -12.75 -20.50 1.63
CA MET A 9 -13.50 -19.52 2.43
C MET A 9 -13.40 -18.11 1.83
N GLN A 10 -12.24 -17.71 1.33
CA GLN A 10 -12.04 -16.44 0.66
C GLN A 10 -12.90 -16.35 -0.60
N ASP A 11 -12.86 -17.37 -1.46
CA ASP A 11 -13.65 -17.44 -2.69
C ASP A 11 -15.16 -17.36 -2.40
N ALA A 12 -15.63 -18.07 -1.37
CA ALA A 12 -17.02 -18.03 -0.96
C ALA A 12 -17.45 -16.64 -0.46
N ILE A 13 -16.58 -15.94 0.27
CA ILE A 13 -16.81 -14.57 0.74
C ILE A 13 -16.88 -13.62 -0.45
N GLU A 14 -15.93 -13.69 -1.36
CA GLU A 14 -15.87 -12.84 -2.56
C GLU A 14 -17.11 -13.00 -3.44
N ALA A 15 -17.50 -14.23 -3.73
CA ALA A 15 -18.70 -14.53 -4.52
C ALA A 15 -19.97 -13.97 -3.85
N ARG A 16 -20.10 -14.12 -2.54
CA ARG A 16 -21.25 -13.61 -1.78
C ARG A 16 -21.31 -12.09 -1.75
N LEU A 17 -20.17 -11.43 -1.55
CA LEU A 17 -20.07 -9.97 -1.54
C LEU A 17 -20.34 -9.40 -2.93
N ALA A 18 -19.80 -10.01 -3.99
CA ALA A 18 -20.08 -9.61 -5.37
C ALA A 18 -21.58 -9.67 -5.70
N THR A 19 -22.27 -10.75 -5.28
CA THR A 19 -23.73 -10.88 -5.43
C THR A 19 -24.50 -9.79 -4.68
N ALA A 20 -23.95 -9.27 -3.58
CA ALA A 20 -24.52 -8.16 -2.81
C ALA A 20 -24.10 -6.77 -3.34
N GLY A 21 -23.43 -6.69 -4.49
CA GLY A 21 -23.02 -5.44 -5.13
C GLY A 21 -21.76 -4.79 -4.52
N PHE A 22 -20.97 -5.57 -3.77
CA PHE A 22 -19.67 -5.11 -3.29
C PHE A 22 -18.56 -5.48 -4.26
N VAL A 23 -17.61 -4.57 -4.42
CA VAL A 23 -16.40 -4.74 -5.22
C VAL A 23 -15.21 -4.89 -4.28
N HIS A 24 -14.36 -5.87 -4.53
CA HIS A 24 -13.08 -6.04 -3.86
C HIS A 24 -12.11 -4.98 -4.38
N TYR A 25 -11.94 -3.86 -3.66
CA TYR A 25 -11.19 -2.70 -4.18
C TYR A 25 -9.74 -2.65 -3.69
N GLU A 26 -9.42 -3.34 -2.61
CA GLU A 26 -8.04 -3.52 -2.11
C GLU A 26 -7.93 -4.87 -1.41
N THR A 27 -6.71 -5.34 -1.15
CA THR A 27 -6.38 -6.71 -0.67
C THR A 27 -7.28 -7.25 0.45
N SER A 28 -7.79 -6.39 1.33
CA SER A 28 -8.53 -6.81 2.53
C SER A 28 -9.93 -6.20 2.62
N ALA A 29 -10.37 -5.38 1.65
CA ALA A 29 -11.60 -4.63 1.80
C ALA A 29 -12.48 -4.63 0.56
N PHE A 30 -13.78 -4.67 0.83
CA PHE A 30 -14.86 -4.63 -0.14
C PHE A 30 -15.73 -3.40 0.10
N ALA A 31 -16.23 -2.80 -0.95
CA ALA A 31 -17.15 -1.66 -0.86
C ALA A 31 -18.11 -1.63 -2.04
N GLN A 32 -19.29 -1.05 -1.86
CA GLN A 32 -20.14 -0.66 -2.98
C GLN A 32 -19.49 0.47 -3.77
N ALA A 33 -19.86 0.63 -5.03
CA ALA A 33 -19.34 1.68 -5.90
C ALA A 33 -19.45 3.06 -5.25
N GLY A 34 -18.34 3.82 -5.22
CA GLY A 34 -18.25 5.13 -4.60
C GLY A 34 -18.27 5.14 -3.07
N ARG A 35 -18.27 3.98 -2.41
CA ARG A 35 -18.25 3.83 -0.94
C ARG A 35 -16.94 3.28 -0.37
N GLN A 36 -15.88 3.26 -1.16
CA GLN A 36 -14.55 2.84 -0.70
C GLN A 36 -14.09 3.69 0.49
N CYS A 37 -13.39 3.08 1.42
CA CYS A 37 -12.84 3.78 2.58
C CYS A 37 -11.75 4.76 2.13
N ARG A 38 -12.04 6.06 2.25
CA ARG A 38 -11.10 7.13 1.84
C ARG A 38 -9.81 7.11 2.63
N HIS A 39 -9.86 6.69 3.90
CA HIS A 39 -8.68 6.51 4.74
C HIS A 39 -7.76 5.43 4.17
N ASN A 40 -8.32 4.25 3.83
CA ASN A 40 -7.56 3.17 3.21
C ASN A 40 -6.97 3.60 1.87
N LEU A 41 -7.77 4.21 1.00
CA LEU A 41 -7.29 4.71 -0.30
C LEU A 41 -6.15 5.71 -0.13
N ASN A 42 -6.21 6.59 0.89
CA ASN A 42 -5.11 7.51 1.17
C ASN A 42 -3.80 6.77 1.50
N TYR A 43 -3.87 5.70 2.30
CA TYR A 43 -2.68 4.86 2.57
C TYR A 43 -2.17 4.16 1.31
N TRP A 44 -3.07 3.52 0.57
CA TRP A 44 -2.68 2.72 -0.60
C TRP A 44 -2.22 3.57 -1.77
N THR A 45 -2.60 4.84 -1.83
CA THR A 45 -2.03 5.82 -2.78
C THR A 45 -0.84 6.58 -2.22
N PHE A 46 -0.20 6.06 -1.19
CA PHE A 46 0.98 6.64 -0.54
C PHE A 46 0.76 8.08 -0.09
N GLY A 47 -0.47 8.43 0.34
CA GLY A 47 -0.84 9.75 0.82
C GLY A 47 -0.27 10.05 2.21
N ASP A 48 -0.28 11.33 2.57
CA ASP A 48 0.14 11.78 3.89
C ASP A 48 -0.96 11.62 4.93
N TYR A 49 -0.55 11.40 6.16
CA TYR A 49 -1.45 11.30 7.30
C TYR A 49 -0.77 11.66 8.61
N LEU A 50 -1.56 12.21 9.54
CA LEU A 50 -1.12 12.54 10.88
C LEU A 50 -1.59 11.48 11.87
N GLY A 51 -0.65 10.89 12.59
CA GLY A 51 -0.97 9.99 13.68
C GLY A 51 -1.37 10.77 14.93
N ILE A 52 -2.55 10.47 15.50
CA ILE A 52 -3.04 11.04 16.76
C ILE A 52 -3.40 9.90 17.68
N GLY A 53 -2.89 9.94 18.92
CA GLY A 53 -3.10 8.89 19.91
C GLY A 53 -1.84 8.09 20.23
N ALA A 54 -1.91 7.29 21.29
CA ALA A 54 -0.82 6.43 21.73
C ALA A 54 -0.51 5.36 20.67
N GLY A 55 0.77 5.24 20.31
CA GLY A 55 1.24 4.30 19.29
C GLY A 55 0.88 4.65 17.85
N ALA A 56 0.24 5.80 17.60
CA ALA A 56 -0.14 6.19 16.26
C ALA A 56 1.08 6.53 15.40
N HIS A 57 1.01 6.14 14.14
CA HIS A 57 2.01 6.45 13.11
C HIS A 57 1.57 7.63 12.26
N GLY A 58 2.53 8.34 11.68
CA GLY A 58 2.33 9.42 10.73
C GLY A 58 3.28 9.31 9.56
N LYS A 59 2.86 9.84 8.41
CA LYS A 59 3.69 10.01 7.23
C LYS A 59 3.50 11.42 6.68
N LEU A 60 4.58 12.12 6.43
CA LEU A 60 4.58 13.46 5.87
C LEU A 60 5.56 13.54 4.70
N THR A 61 5.05 13.93 3.55
CA THR A 61 5.87 14.19 2.37
C THR A 61 6.26 15.68 2.36
N LEU A 62 7.53 15.97 2.54
CA LEU A 62 8.10 17.29 2.42
C LEU A 62 8.71 17.47 1.01
N HIS A 63 9.16 18.69 0.70
CA HIS A 63 9.73 19.00 -0.62
C HIS A 63 11.03 18.23 -0.92
N ASP A 64 11.75 17.78 0.11
CA ASP A 64 13.07 17.16 0.03
C ASP A 64 13.14 15.75 0.62
N ARG A 65 12.11 15.30 1.33
CA ARG A 65 12.09 13.99 2.01
C ARG A 65 10.71 13.53 2.44
N VAL A 66 10.58 12.24 2.68
CA VAL A 66 9.41 11.64 3.34
C VAL A 66 9.77 11.34 4.78
N LEU A 67 9.00 11.86 5.72
CA LEU A 67 9.14 11.59 7.15
C LEU A 67 8.17 10.51 7.61
N ARG A 68 8.66 9.63 8.46
CA ARG A 68 7.85 8.74 9.28
C ARG A 68 7.91 9.20 10.73
N GLN A 69 6.75 9.20 11.40
CA GLN A 69 6.63 9.54 12.81
C GLN A 69 5.91 8.43 13.55
N MET A 70 6.33 8.17 14.77
CA MET A 70 5.64 7.28 15.70
C MET A 70 5.40 7.99 17.03
N ARG A 71 4.20 7.89 17.56
CA ARG A 71 3.84 8.41 18.88
C ARG A 71 4.23 7.41 19.97
N TRP A 72 4.39 7.88 21.21
CA TRP A 72 4.62 7.01 22.36
C TRP A 72 3.55 5.93 22.46
N LYS A 73 3.94 4.64 22.54
CA LYS A 73 3.00 3.50 22.52
C LYS A 73 2.16 3.40 23.77
N GLN A 74 2.75 3.68 24.94
CA GLN A 74 2.05 3.55 26.23
C GLN A 74 1.10 4.74 26.47
N PRO A 75 -0.23 4.53 26.71
CA PRO A 75 -1.20 5.62 26.85
C PRO A 75 -0.82 6.65 27.94
N LYS A 76 -0.37 6.19 29.13
CA LYS A 76 0.07 7.10 30.20
C LYS A 76 1.25 7.95 29.78
N GLN A 77 2.23 7.35 29.10
CA GLN A 77 3.42 8.03 28.63
C GLN A 77 3.07 9.03 27.52
N TYR A 78 2.24 8.61 26.57
CA TYR A 78 1.74 9.48 25.50
C TYR A 78 1.07 10.74 26.09
N LEU A 79 0.14 10.58 27.03
CA LEU A 79 -0.55 11.71 27.67
C LEU A 79 0.41 12.65 28.42
N ALA A 80 1.39 12.09 29.15
CA ALA A 80 2.41 12.88 29.80
C ALA A 80 3.25 13.68 28.79
N LYS A 81 3.66 13.03 27.70
CA LYS A 81 4.45 13.66 26.64
C LYS A 81 3.67 14.68 25.81
N VAL A 82 2.37 14.49 25.63
CA VAL A 82 1.50 15.53 25.04
C VAL A 82 1.48 16.78 25.90
N ALA A 83 1.38 16.63 27.24
CA ALA A 83 1.44 17.76 28.16
C ALA A 83 2.79 18.50 28.12
N GLU A 84 3.87 17.82 27.79
CA GLU A 84 5.22 18.39 27.57
C GLU A 84 5.43 18.94 26.14
N ALA A 85 4.39 18.94 25.28
CA ALA A 85 4.47 19.28 23.86
C ALA A 85 5.44 18.41 23.05
N SER A 86 5.73 17.18 23.51
CA SER A 86 6.65 16.23 22.87
C SER A 86 5.98 14.86 22.60
N PRO A 87 4.89 14.80 21.82
CA PRO A 87 4.13 13.56 21.62
C PRO A 87 4.82 12.57 20.68
N ILE A 88 5.84 12.99 19.92
CA ILE A 88 6.59 12.14 18.99
C ILE A 88 7.64 11.35 19.77
N HIS A 89 7.58 10.03 19.65
CA HIS A 89 8.58 9.13 20.21
C HIS A 89 9.77 8.96 19.27
N GLU A 90 9.47 8.79 17.99
CA GLU A 90 10.46 8.57 16.95
C GLU A 90 10.07 9.32 15.68
N GLU A 91 11.06 9.89 15.02
CA GLU A 91 10.93 10.53 13.72
C GLU A 91 12.18 10.23 12.89
N PHE A 92 11.97 9.80 11.66
CA PHE A 92 13.08 9.57 10.72
C PHE A 92 12.66 9.90 9.28
N ALA A 93 13.64 10.26 8.46
CA ALA A 93 13.46 10.36 7.03
C ALA A 93 13.60 8.96 6.41
N VAL A 94 12.67 8.60 5.53
CA VAL A 94 12.79 7.38 4.72
C VAL A 94 13.97 7.53 3.78
N ALA A 95 14.84 6.52 3.72
CA ALA A 95 15.97 6.54 2.79
C ALA A 95 15.46 6.54 1.33
N VAL A 96 16.14 7.29 0.47
CA VAL A 96 15.69 7.50 -0.92
C VAL A 96 15.59 6.18 -1.69
N ASP A 97 16.48 5.24 -1.42
CA ASP A 97 16.50 3.90 -2.02
C ASP A 97 15.41 2.96 -1.46
N GLU A 98 14.82 3.27 -0.31
CA GLU A 98 13.69 2.54 0.28
C GLU A 98 12.33 3.04 -0.21
N LEU A 99 12.24 4.29 -0.69
CA LEU A 99 10.98 4.89 -1.15
C LEU A 99 10.26 4.09 -2.25
N PRO A 100 10.96 3.52 -3.26
CA PRO A 100 10.33 2.68 -4.26
C PRO A 100 9.63 1.46 -3.66
N PHE A 101 10.28 0.80 -2.72
CA PHE A 101 9.73 -0.37 -2.04
C PHE A 101 8.52 0.00 -1.18
N GLU A 102 8.63 1.06 -0.36
CA GLU A 102 7.52 1.53 0.48
C GLU A 102 6.30 1.94 -0.34
N PHE A 103 6.52 2.65 -1.47
CA PHE A 103 5.44 3.01 -2.37
C PHE A 103 4.75 1.78 -2.94
N MET A 104 5.52 0.85 -3.50
CA MET A 104 4.97 -0.35 -4.15
C MET A 104 4.23 -1.26 -3.17
N MET A 105 4.71 -1.42 -1.94
CA MET A 105 4.01 -2.16 -0.89
C MET A 105 2.60 -1.63 -0.61
N ASN A 106 2.41 -0.32 -0.71
CA ASN A 106 1.10 0.29 -0.54
C ASN A 106 0.27 0.21 -1.84
N ALA A 107 0.83 0.66 -2.96
CA ALA A 107 0.10 0.82 -4.22
C ALA A 107 -0.40 -0.51 -4.81
N LEU A 108 0.38 -1.59 -4.68
CA LEU A 108 0.00 -2.93 -5.15
C LEU A 108 -1.12 -3.58 -4.32
N ARG A 109 -1.57 -2.96 -3.24
CA ARG A 109 -2.77 -3.42 -2.52
C ARG A 109 -4.06 -3.09 -3.26
N LEU A 110 -4.05 -2.09 -4.14
CA LEU A 110 -5.21 -1.70 -4.93
C LEU A 110 -5.48 -2.72 -6.04
N ASN A 111 -6.64 -3.40 -5.99
CA ASN A 111 -6.99 -4.42 -6.97
C ASN A 111 -7.23 -3.85 -8.39
N GLN A 112 -7.59 -2.57 -8.48
CA GLN A 112 -7.73 -1.87 -9.77
C GLN A 112 -6.42 -1.25 -10.24
N GLY A 113 -5.33 -1.42 -9.46
CA GLY A 113 -4.04 -0.82 -9.74
C GLY A 113 -3.97 0.66 -9.40
N PHE A 114 -2.92 1.30 -9.86
CA PHE A 114 -2.66 2.72 -9.64
C PHE A 114 -2.06 3.35 -10.91
N ASP A 115 -2.20 4.66 -11.02
CA ASP A 115 -1.56 5.45 -12.06
C ASP A 115 -0.05 5.52 -11.81
N ALA A 116 0.77 5.15 -12.79
CA ALA A 116 2.23 5.14 -12.62
C ALA A 116 2.80 6.53 -12.32
N SER A 117 2.16 7.61 -12.78
CA SER A 117 2.55 8.97 -12.45
C SER A 117 2.45 9.28 -10.95
N LEU A 118 1.61 8.53 -10.23
CA LEU A 118 1.49 8.67 -8.77
C LEU A 118 2.81 8.41 -8.05
N PHE A 119 3.66 7.52 -8.59
CA PHE A 119 4.98 7.27 -8.03
C PHE A 119 5.82 8.55 -7.98
N GLU A 120 5.91 9.28 -9.10
CA GLU A 120 6.67 10.52 -9.17
C GLU A 120 6.07 11.60 -8.26
N VAL A 121 4.74 11.73 -8.28
CA VAL A 121 4.02 12.71 -7.45
C VAL A 121 4.23 12.48 -5.95
N ARG A 122 4.33 11.21 -5.52
CA ARG A 122 4.36 10.84 -4.10
C ARG A 122 5.77 10.65 -3.55
N THR A 123 6.74 10.35 -4.40
CA THR A 123 8.11 10.07 -3.97
C THR A 123 9.12 11.12 -4.44
N ALA A 124 8.74 11.98 -5.38
CA ALA A 124 9.63 12.89 -6.13
C ALA A 124 10.77 12.16 -6.88
N LEU A 125 10.65 10.84 -7.06
CA LEU A 125 11.60 10.04 -7.81
C LEU A 125 11.07 9.79 -9.23
N PRO A 126 11.93 9.80 -10.26
CA PRO A 126 11.51 9.51 -11.62
C PRO A 126 11.09 8.03 -11.77
N LEU A 127 10.07 7.78 -12.60
CA LEU A 127 9.49 6.45 -12.83
C LEU A 127 10.52 5.40 -13.24
N ILE A 128 11.61 5.82 -13.87
CA ILE A 128 12.70 4.93 -14.28
C ILE A 128 13.27 4.10 -13.12
N ASN A 129 13.17 4.60 -11.88
CA ASN A 129 13.67 3.91 -10.69
C ASN A 129 12.91 2.60 -10.40
N ILE A 130 11.66 2.48 -10.85
CA ILE A 130 10.84 1.27 -10.68
C ILE A 130 10.53 0.56 -12.00
N GLU A 131 10.85 1.17 -13.13
CA GLU A 131 10.50 0.68 -14.47
C GLU A 131 11.05 -0.74 -14.74
N GLY A 132 12.29 -1.00 -14.35
CA GLY A 132 12.91 -2.33 -14.50
C GLY A 132 12.15 -3.41 -13.72
N THR A 133 11.77 -3.10 -12.48
CA THR A 133 11.01 -4.02 -11.61
C THR A 133 9.59 -4.23 -12.13
N LEU A 134 8.91 -3.17 -12.60
CA LEU A 134 7.59 -3.28 -13.20
C LEU A 134 7.61 -4.16 -14.45
N ARG A 135 8.58 -3.97 -15.35
CA ARG A 135 8.73 -4.82 -16.55
C ARG A 135 9.02 -6.27 -16.20
N GLN A 136 9.79 -6.52 -15.13
CA GLN A 136 10.03 -7.89 -14.69
C GLN A 136 8.74 -8.51 -14.13
N ALA A 137 8.02 -7.80 -13.25
CA ALA A 137 6.75 -8.27 -12.70
C ALA A 137 5.69 -8.53 -13.77
N GLU A 138 5.69 -7.72 -14.85
CA GLU A 138 4.82 -7.91 -16.01
C GLU A 138 5.19 -9.17 -16.80
N ARG A 139 6.50 -9.41 -17.08
CA ARG A 139 6.96 -10.65 -17.71
C ARG A 139 6.64 -11.90 -16.88
N ASP A 140 6.68 -11.76 -15.57
CA ASP A 140 6.36 -12.85 -14.62
C ASP A 140 4.85 -13.04 -14.43
N GLY A 141 4.01 -12.23 -15.11
CA GLY A 141 2.55 -12.30 -15.04
C GLY A 141 1.97 -11.83 -13.69
N MET A 142 2.75 -11.14 -12.87
CA MET A 142 2.30 -10.67 -11.55
C MET A 142 1.50 -9.38 -11.62
N ILE A 143 1.71 -8.59 -12.66
CA ILE A 143 0.99 -7.34 -12.93
C ILE A 143 0.67 -7.23 -14.42
N ALA A 144 -0.34 -6.43 -14.76
CA ALA A 144 -0.64 -6.03 -16.12
C ALA A 144 -0.60 -4.50 -16.22
N ARG A 145 0.02 -3.98 -17.28
CA ARG A 145 -0.08 -2.55 -17.61
C ARG A 145 -1.22 -2.36 -18.59
N ARG A 146 -2.00 -1.32 -18.35
CA ARG A 146 -3.07 -0.89 -19.26
C ARG A 146 -2.84 0.58 -19.58
N GLU A 147 -2.93 0.92 -20.85
CA GLU A 147 -3.03 2.32 -21.28
C GLU A 147 -4.37 2.87 -20.78
N ALA A 148 -4.34 4.05 -20.16
CA ALA A 148 -5.57 4.67 -19.70
C ALA A 148 -6.39 5.13 -20.92
N PHE A 149 -7.63 4.67 -20.99
CA PHE A 149 -8.60 4.98 -22.03
C PHE A 149 -9.38 6.26 -21.67
N ASP A 150 -8.72 7.39 -21.58
CA ASP A 150 -9.41 8.68 -21.57
C ASP A 150 -8.56 9.68 -22.32
N GLY A 151 -9.13 10.25 -23.38
CA GLY A 151 -8.56 11.07 -24.44
C GLY A 151 -7.62 12.23 -24.10
N ASP A 152 -7.06 12.29 -22.92
CA ASP A 152 -5.93 13.13 -22.56
C ASP A 152 -4.66 12.30 -22.61
N ALA A 153 -3.76 12.65 -23.51
CA ALA A 153 -2.49 11.99 -23.80
C ALA A 153 -1.49 12.11 -22.62
N VAL A 154 -1.81 11.48 -21.51
CA VAL A 154 -0.87 11.20 -20.45
C VAL A 154 -0.69 9.69 -20.42
N ASP A 155 0.53 9.25 -20.60
CA ASP A 155 0.95 7.84 -20.57
C ASP A 155 0.70 7.25 -19.17
N ARG A 156 -0.58 6.93 -18.89
CA ARG A 156 -1.02 6.40 -17.60
C ARG A 156 -0.95 4.88 -17.64
N ALA A 157 0.21 4.33 -17.37
CA ALA A 157 0.33 2.91 -17.10
C ALA A 157 -0.39 2.58 -15.79
N VAL A 158 -1.59 2.04 -15.86
CA VAL A 158 -2.27 1.48 -14.68
C VAL A 158 -1.59 0.15 -14.35
N VAL A 159 -0.93 0.08 -13.21
CA VAL A 159 -0.34 -1.16 -12.70
C VAL A 159 -1.40 -1.90 -11.92
N GLN A 160 -1.84 -3.02 -12.42
CA GLN A 160 -2.85 -3.86 -11.77
C GLN A 160 -2.24 -5.22 -11.43
N ARG A 161 -2.52 -5.71 -10.22
CA ARG A 161 -2.19 -7.09 -9.84
C ARG A 161 -3.04 -8.04 -10.69
N ASP A 162 -2.40 -9.03 -11.33
CA ASP A 162 -3.15 -10.08 -12.03
C ASP A 162 -3.90 -10.93 -11.00
N ALA A 163 -5.22 -10.95 -11.10
CA ALA A 163 -6.09 -11.74 -10.22
C ALA A 163 -5.95 -13.26 -10.45
N GLN A 164 -5.20 -13.68 -11.47
CA GLN A 164 -5.01 -15.09 -11.84
C GLN A 164 -3.66 -15.67 -11.38
N VAL A 165 -2.84 -14.91 -10.65
CA VAL A 165 -1.57 -15.45 -10.16
C VAL A 165 -1.86 -16.42 -9.02
N HIS A 166 -1.77 -17.71 -9.32
CA HIS A 166 -1.69 -18.79 -8.34
C HIS A 166 -0.58 -18.50 -7.30
N PRO A 167 -0.71 -18.98 -6.06
CA PRO A 167 0.30 -18.76 -5.04
C PRO A 167 1.68 -19.15 -5.57
N LEU A 168 2.66 -18.27 -5.35
CA LEU A 168 4.05 -18.52 -5.72
C LEU A 168 4.50 -19.87 -5.14
N PRO A 169 5.26 -20.68 -5.91
CA PRO A 169 5.88 -21.86 -5.36
C PRO A 169 6.77 -21.46 -4.18
N GLU A 170 6.69 -22.23 -3.09
CA GLU A 170 7.49 -21.98 -1.88
C GLU A 170 8.95 -21.77 -2.25
N ARG A 171 9.44 -20.54 -2.14
CA ARG A 171 10.86 -20.24 -2.19
C ARG A 171 11.45 -20.61 -0.82
N ASN A 172 12.05 -21.78 -0.74
CA ASN A 172 12.97 -22.11 0.33
C ASN A 172 14.10 -21.07 0.38
N GLY A 173 14.14 -20.28 1.44
CA GLY A 173 15.22 -19.34 1.74
C GLY A 173 14.83 -17.87 1.53
N MET A 174 13.97 -17.33 2.36
CA MET A 174 13.73 -15.89 2.45
C MET A 174 14.20 -15.36 3.80
N ASP A 175 15.07 -14.36 3.69
CA ASP A 175 15.67 -13.56 4.74
C ASP A 175 14.62 -12.96 5.69
N HIS A 176 14.90 -13.02 6.99
CA HIS A 176 14.04 -12.67 8.12
C HIS A 176 13.65 -11.17 8.24
N ARG A 177 13.79 -10.35 7.21
CA ARG A 177 13.49 -8.92 7.27
C ARG A 177 12.02 -8.52 7.07
N LEU A 178 11.14 -9.45 6.73
CA LEU A 178 9.72 -9.17 6.42
C LEU A 178 8.78 -9.21 7.63
N HIS A 179 9.25 -9.51 8.84
CA HIS A 179 8.37 -9.71 10.01
C HIS A 179 8.07 -8.46 10.86
N LEU A 180 8.53 -7.27 10.48
CA LEU A 180 8.42 -6.08 11.34
C LEU A 180 7.41 -5.01 10.91
N LEU A 181 6.57 -5.24 9.91
CA LEU A 181 5.63 -4.22 9.42
C LEU A 181 4.14 -4.59 9.47
N VAL A 182 3.79 -5.69 10.15
CA VAL A 182 2.37 -6.08 10.34
C VAL A 182 2.11 -6.36 11.82
N GLU A 183 2.12 -5.32 12.66
CA GLU A 183 1.40 -5.24 13.93
C GLU A 183 0.78 -3.84 14.07
#